data_a264801c7cc2f2184c91fbd102790dc0
#
_entry.id   a264801c7cc2f2184c91fbd102790dc0
#
_cell.length_a   1.000
_cell.length_b   1.000
_cell.length_c   1.000
_cell.angle_alpha   90.00
_cell.angle_beta   90.00
_cell.angle_gamma   90.00
#
_symmetry.space_group_name_H-M   'P 1'
#
loop_
_entity.id
_entity.type
_entity.pdbx_description
1 polymer ?
#
loop_
_entity_poly.entity_id
_entity_poly.type
_entity_poly.pdbx_seq_one_letter_code
_entity_poly.pdbx_strand_id
1 'polypeptide(L)'
;VQNLLVAYKERFDKDNFIKNLLLDNLLLVDIYNRAKKLHIETNVKRIVFIIETQHEKDVNALETVRSLFSTKTKDFITAVDEKNIILVKEVKPGETYDDLEKTATSIVDMLNTESLTRVSVAFGTIVNEIKDVSRSYKEAKMALDVGKIFYSSKNVVAYSKLGIGRLIYQLPIPLCKMFIREIFEGKSPDDFDEETLITV
;
A
#
# COMPACT_ATOMS: atom_id res chain seq x y z
N VAL A 1 10.64 -6.06 -34.57
CA VAL A 1 9.24 -5.68 -34.33
C VAL A 1 8.49 -6.79 -33.59
N GLN A 2 8.56 -8.07 -34.02
CA GLN A 2 7.89 -9.18 -33.35
C GLN A 2 8.30 -9.39 -31.89
N ASN A 3 9.60 -9.29 -31.56
CA ASN A 3 10.10 -9.46 -30.19
C ASN A 3 9.63 -8.34 -29.26
N LEU A 4 9.48 -7.12 -29.75
CA LEU A 4 8.96 -5.98 -28.99
C LEU A 4 7.48 -6.15 -28.63
N LEU A 5 6.66 -6.66 -29.57
CA LEU A 5 5.24 -6.93 -29.35
C LEU A 5 5.02 -8.06 -28.34
N VAL A 6 5.85 -9.11 -28.38
CA VAL A 6 5.80 -10.21 -27.39
C VAL A 6 6.17 -9.73 -26.01
N ALA A 7 7.24 -8.96 -25.87
CA ALA A 7 7.67 -8.41 -24.58
C ALA A 7 6.63 -7.42 -23.99
N TYR A 8 6.02 -6.59 -24.84
CA TYR A 8 4.94 -5.69 -24.41
C TYR A 8 3.71 -6.45 -23.92
N LYS A 9 3.29 -7.49 -24.65
CA LYS A 9 2.17 -8.35 -24.26
C LYS A 9 2.44 -9.05 -22.93
N GLU A 10 3.63 -9.62 -22.76
CA GLU A 10 4.00 -10.31 -21.52
C GLU A 10 3.98 -9.35 -20.31
N ARG A 11 4.51 -8.13 -20.48
CA ARG A 11 4.46 -7.09 -19.46
C ARG A 11 3.03 -6.69 -19.11
N PHE A 12 2.18 -6.53 -20.12
CA PHE A 12 0.78 -6.20 -19.94
C PHE A 12 0.01 -7.32 -19.21
N ASP A 13 0.26 -8.58 -19.57
CA ASP A 13 -0.37 -9.74 -18.94
C ASP A 13 0.05 -9.89 -17.48
N LYS A 14 1.32 -9.64 -17.14
CA LYS A 14 1.82 -9.61 -15.76
C LYS A 14 1.20 -8.48 -14.95
N ASP A 15 1.15 -7.27 -15.49
CA ASP A 15 0.55 -6.11 -14.83
C ASP A 15 -0.94 -6.36 -14.53
N ASN A 16 -1.69 -6.87 -15.50
CA ASN A 16 -3.10 -7.22 -15.34
C ASN A 16 -3.30 -8.33 -14.30
N PHE A 17 -2.45 -9.35 -14.28
CA PHE A 17 -2.49 -10.41 -13.27
C PHE A 17 -2.27 -9.84 -11.87
N ILE A 18 -1.25 -9.03 -11.67
CA ILE A 18 -0.93 -8.43 -10.37
C ILE A 18 -2.06 -7.50 -9.89
N LYS A 19 -2.64 -6.66 -10.76
CA LYS A 19 -3.80 -5.82 -10.42
C LYS A 19 -4.97 -6.64 -9.92
N ASN A 20 -5.35 -7.68 -10.63
CA ASN A 20 -6.45 -8.56 -10.23
C ASN A 20 -6.14 -9.32 -8.93
N LEU A 21 -4.90 -9.72 -8.72
CA LEU A 21 -4.44 -10.35 -7.49
C LEU A 21 -4.57 -9.39 -6.29
N LEU A 22 -4.10 -8.15 -6.41
CA LEU A 22 -4.20 -7.13 -5.37
C LEU A 22 -5.64 -6.84 -4.98
N LEU A 23 -6.53 -6.76 -5.98
CA LEU A 23 -7.95 -6.47 -5.78
C LEU A 23 -8.80 -7.68 -5.35
N ASP A 24 -8.16 -8.84 -5.17
CA ASP A 24 -8.82 -10.09 -4.73
C ASP A 24 -9.89 -10.58 -5.75
N ASN A 25 -9.65 -10.34 -7.02
CA ASN A 25 -10.57 -10.66 -8.12
C ASN A 25 -10.31 -12.03 -8.77
N LEU A 26 -9.41 -12.84 -8.21
CA LEU A 26 -9.01 -14.12 -8.77
C LEU A 26 -9.38 -15.29 -7.84
N LEU A 27 -9.86 -16.37 -8.41
CA LEU A 27 -10.00 -17.63 -7.70
C LEU A 27 -8.61 -18.24 -7.43
N LEU A 28 -8.50 -19.00 -6.35
CA LEU A 28 -7.24 -19.61 -5.92
C LEU A 28 -6.58 -20.42 -7.06
N VAL A 29 -7.37 -21.22 -7.77
CA VAL A 29 -6.91 -22.03 -8.91
C VAL A 29 -6.35 -21.13 -10.03
N ASP A 30 -6.99 -20.02 -10.30
CA ASP A 30 -6.56 -19.08 -11.34
C ASP A 30 -5.26 -18.36 -10.96
N ILE A 31 -5.07 -18.06 -9.68
CA ILE A 31 -3.84 -17.45 -9.17
C ILE A 31 -2.65 -18.34 -9.52
N TYR A 32 -2.69 -19.61 -9.17
CA TYR A 32 -1.58 -20.55 -9.43
C TYR A 32 -1.38 -20.85 -10.92
N ASN A 33 -2.47 -21.05 -11.66
CA ASN A 33 -2.40 -21.32 -13.11
C ASN A 33 -1.80 -20.13 -13.87
N ARG A 34 -2.25 -18.91 -13.58
CA ARG A 34 -1.73 -17.70 -14.23
C ARG A 34 -0.29 -17.41 -13.81
N ALA A 35 0.04 -17.55 -12.51
CA ALA A 35 1.40 -17.38 -12.04
C ALA A 35 2.37 -18.32 -12.77
N LYS A 36 2.02 -19.60 -12.91
CA LYS A 36 2.80 -20.59 -13.67
C LYS A 36 2.98 -20.18 -15.13
N LYS A 37 1.89 -19.77 -15.79
CA LYS A 37 1.92 -19.32 -17.20
C LYS A 37 2.80 -18.09 -17.41
N LEU A 38 2.83 -17.19 -16.42
CA LEU A 38 3.59 -15.94 -16.48
C LEU A 38 5.00 -16.07 -15.87
N HIS A 39 5.41 -17.28 -15.51
CA HIS A 39 6.71 -17.58 -14.88
C HIS A 39 6.94 -16.77 -13.59
N ILE A 40 5.88 -16.59 -12.79
CA ILE A 40 5.93 -15.91 -11.49
C ILE A 40 6.05 -16.96 -10.39
N GLU A 41 7.08 -16.85 -9.55
CA GLU A 41 7.28 -17.74 -8.42
C GLU A 41 6.18 -17.55 -7.37
N THR A 42 5.58 -18.64 -6.89
CA THR A 42 4.43 -18.60 -5.98
C THR A 42 4.82 -18.61 -4.50
N ASN A 43 5.92 -19.29 -4.15
CA ASN A 43 6.39 -19.50 -2.78
C ASN A 43 7.59 -18.61 -2.45
N VAL A 44 7.42 -17.32 -2.66
CA VAL A 44 8.43 -16.30 -2.39
C VAL A 44 7.84 -15.28 -1.44
N LYS A 45 8.62 -14.86 -0.45
CA LYS A 45 8.22 -13.82 0.49
C LYS A 45 8.05 -12.49 -0.23
N ARG A 46 6.91 -11.86 -0.04
CA ARG A 46 6.59 -10.54 -0.63
C ARG A 46 5.97 -9.63 0.40
N ILE A 47 6.07 -8.34 0.13
CA ILE A 47 5.40 -7.28 0.88
C ILE A 47 4.87 -6.24 -0.11
N VAL A 48 3.76 -5.62 0.24
CA VAL A 48 3.14 -4.58 -0.60
C VAL A 48 3.36 -3.21 0.01
N PHE A 49 3.87 -2.29 -0.80
CA PHE A 49 3.94 -0.86 -0.53
C PHE A 49 2.91 -0.12 -1.37
N ILE A 50 2.24 0.84 -0.77
CA ILE A 50 1.40 1.83 -1.47
C ILE A 50 2.11 3.17 -1.37
N ILE A 51 2.33 3.79 -2.51
CA ILE A 51 2.94 5.10 -2.65
C ILE A 51 1.85 6.03 -3.15
N GLU A 52 1.33 6.88 -2.29
CA GLU A 52 0.31 7.86 -2.65
C GLU A 52 0.96 9.17 -3.06
N THR A 53 0.62 9.67 -4.24
CA THR A 53 1.08 10.95 -4.77
C THR A 53 0.02 12.03 -4.56
N GLN A 54 0.43 13.30 -4.46
CA GLN A 54 -0.50 14.42 -4.32
C GLN A 54 -1.32 14.66 -5.59
N HIS A 55 -0.71 14.43 -6.74
CA HIS A 55 -1.31 14.69 -8.05
C HIS A 55 -1.78 13.41 -8.71
N GLU A 56 -2.91 13.50 -9.39
CA GLU A 56 -3.43 12.39 -10.18
C GLU A 56 -2.52 12.11 -11.37
N LYS A 57 -2.29 10.81 -11.66
CA LYS A 57 -1.49 10.35 -12.81
C LYS A 57 -0.08 10.94 -12.86
N ASP A 58 0.60 10.97 -11.71
CA ASP A 58 2.00 11.42 -11.68
C ASP A 58 2.91 10.41 -12.42
N VAL A 59 3.06 10.64 -13.72
CA VAL A 59 3.86 9.78 -14.61
C VAL A 59 5.33 9.79 -14.18
N ASN A 60 5.82 10.93 -13.71
CA ASN A 60 7.21 11.06 -13.28
C ASN A 60 7.48 10.22 -12.03
N ALA A 61 6.57 10.26 -11.04
CA ALA A 61 6.67 9.43 -9.85
C ALA A 61 6.65 7.93 -10.21
N LEU A 62 5.73 7.51 -11.10
CA LEU A 62 5.67 6.12 -11.53
C LEU A 62 6.95 5.66 -12.24
N GLU A 63 7.50 6.47 -13.14
CA GLU A 63 8.75 6.14 -13.86
C GLU A 63 9.95 6.15 -12.91
N THR A 64 10.00 7.06 -11.94
CA THR A 64 11.04 7.06 -10.89
C THR A 64 11.00 5.78 -10.07
N VAL A 65 9.82 5.37 -9.57
CA VAL A 65 9.67 4.11 -8.84
C VAL A 65 10.07 2.91 -9.72
N ARG A 66 9.68 2.90 -10.99
CA ARG A 66 10.09 1.85 -11.93
C ARG A 66 11.60 1.79 -12.12
N SER A 67 12.27 2.93 -12.24
CA SER A 67 13.74 2.98 -12.39
C SER A 67 14.46 2.41 -11.18
N LEU A 68 13.92 2.59 -9.98
CA LEU A 68 14.49 2.08 -8.73
C LEU A 68 14.40 0.56 -8.60
N PHE A 69 13.29 -0.03 -9.03
CA PHE A 69 12.97 -1.43 -8.71
C PHE A 69 12.92 -2.36 -9.93
N SER A 70 12.75 -1.86 -11.16
CA SER A 70 12.42 -2.71 -12.32
C SER A 70 13.61 -3.34 -13.04
N THR A 71 14.83 -2.88 -12.84
CA THR A 71 15.95 -3.26 -13.72
C THR A 71 16.67 -4.55 -13.32
N LYS A 72 16.52 -5.04 -12.08
CA LYS A 72 17.21 -6.26 -11.61
C LYS A 72 16.41 -7.08 -10.58
N THR A 73 15.17 -6.74 -10.30
CA THR A 73 14.37 -7.34 -9.23
C THR A 73 13.17 -8.08 -9.78
N LYS A 74 12.68 -9.07 -9.01
CA LYS A 74 11.42 -9.76 -9.28
C LYS A 74 10.22 -8.98 -8.72
N ASP A 75 10.37 -7.67 -8.55
CA ASP A 75 9.36 -6.79 -8.01
C ASP A 75 8.34 -6.41 -9.10
N PHE A 76 7.11 -6.15 -8.69
CA PHE A 76 6.05 -5.68 -9.59
C PHE A 76 5.64 -4.28 -9.20
N ILE A 77 5.52 -3.41 -10.20
CA ILE A 77 5.09 -2.03 -10.02
C ILE A 77 3.88 -1.81 -10.91
N THR A 78 2.78 -1.43 -10.30
CA THR A 78 1.52 -1.17 -10.98
C THR A 78 0.81 0.03 -10.36
N ALA A 79 -0.27 0.49 -10.98
CA ALA A 79 -1.18 1.48 -10.41
C ALA A 79 -2.60 0.91 -10.44
N VAL A 80 -3.28 0.94 -9.31
CA VAL A 80 -4.67 0.47 -9.19
C VAL A 80 -5.66 1.62 -9.34
N ASP A 81 -5.22 2.84 -9.10
CA ASP A 81 -5.97 4.08 -9.31
C ASP A 81 -5.04 5.23 -9.74
N GLU A 82 -5.56 6.45 -9.80
CA GLU A 82 -4.84 7.61 -10.35
C GLU A 82 -3.79 8.20 -9.39
N LYS A 83 -3.85 7.89 -8.08
CA LYS A 83 -2.98 8.46 -7.04
C LYS A 83 -2.03 7.45 -6.43
N ASN A 84 -2.32 6.15 -6.55
CA ASN A 84 -1.62 5.11 -5.84
C ASN A 84 -0.74 4.26 -6.76
N ILE A 85 0.56 4.35 -6.56
CA ILE A 85 1.53 3.44 -7.15
C ILE A 85 1.72 2.29 -6.18
N ILE A 86 1.63 1.06 -6.66
CA ILE A 86 1.76 -0.14 -5.87
C ILE A 86 3.06 -0.85 -6.23
N LEU A 87 3.89 -1.08 -5.23
CA LEU A 87 5.09 -1.90 -5.33
C LEU A 87 4.86 -3.22 -4.59
N VAL A 88 4.86 -4.33 -5.31
CA VAL A 88 4.91 -5.68 -4.74
C VAL A 88 6.37 -6.11 -4.75
N LYS A 89 7.02 -6.01 -3.60
CA LYS A 89 8.46 -6.26 -3.45
C LYS A 89 8.73 -7.68 -2.98
N GLU A 90 9.69 -8.36 -3.61
CA GLU A 90 10.27 -9.58 -3.08
C GLU A 90 11.13 -9.27 -1.86
N VAL A 91 10.91 -9.98 -0.75
CA VAL A 91 11.70 -9.84 0.48
C VAL A 91 12.89 -10.77 0.42
N LYS A 92 14.09 -10.21 0.48
CA LYS A 92 15.34 -10.97 0.41
C LYS A 92 15.59 -11.76 1.70
N PRO A 93 16.32 -12.88 1.64
CA PRO A 93 16.75 -13.59 2.84
C PRO A 93 17.49 -12.66 3.80
N GLY A 94 17.07 -12.63 5.07
CA GLY A 94 17.66 -11.77 6.11
C GLY A 94 17.15 -10.33 6.13
N GLU A 95 16.35 -9.89 5.16
CA GLU A 95 15.75 -8.56 5.15
C GLU A 95 14.69 -8.43 6.26
N THR A 96 14.83 -7.42 7.10
CA THR A 96 13.98 -7.18 8.27
C THR A 96 12.93 -6.10 8.00
N TYR A 97 11.96 -5.93 8.90
CA TYR A 97 11.00 -4.82 8.82
C TYR A 97 11.67 -3.45 8.89
N ASP A 98 12.79 -3.32 9.62
CA ASP A 98 13.56 -2.09 9.67
C ASP A 98 14.21 -1.75 8.31
N ASP A 99 14.65 -2.76 7.57
CA ASP A 99 15.18 -2.57 6.22
C ASP A 99 14.07 -2.18 5.23
N LEU A 100 12.87 -2.75 5.41
CA LEU A 100 11.70 -2.38 4.62
C LEU A 100 11.22 -0.96 4.92
N GLU A 101 11.31 -0.50 6.17
CA GLU A 101 11.02 0.87 6.54
C GLU A 101 12.04 1.85 5.94
N LYS A 102 13.33 1.49 5.92
CA LYS A 102 14.37 2.26 5.20
C LYS A 102 14.10 2.31 3.71
N THR A 103 13.62 1.22 3.12
CA THR A 103 13.19 1.19 1.71
C THR A 103 12.06 2.19 1.48
N ALA A 104 11.03 2.22 2.33
CA ALA A 104 9.93 3.17 2.26
C ALA A 104 10.43 4.62 2.38
N THR A 105 11.32 4.89 3.32
CA THR A 105 11.93 6.22 3.52
C THR A 105 12.73 6.65 2.28
N SER A 106 13.52 5.75 1.71
CA SER A 106 14.27 6.03 0.48
C SER A 106 13.37 6.37 -0.72
N ILE A 107 12.20 5.71 -0.83
CA ILE A 107 11.19 6.04 -1.85
C ILE A 107 10.68 7.47 -1.65
N VAL A 108 10.33 7.83 -0.40
CA VAL A 108 9.86 9.18 -0.06
C VAL A 108 10.91 10.23 -0.41
N ASP A 109 12.14 10.03 0.04
CA ASP A 109 13.24 11.00 -0.17
C ASP A 109 13.53 11.20 -1.65
N MET A 110 13.54 10.12 -2.42
CA MET A 110 13.84 10.19 -3.84
C MET A 110 12.70 10.86 -4.64
N LEU A 111 11.45 10.51 -4.36
CA LEU A 111 10.31 11.14 -5.04
C LEU A 111 10.18 12.62 -4.67
N ASN A 112 10.43 12.98 -3.41
CA ASN A 112 10.43 14.38 -2.99
C ASN A 112 11.54 15.19 -3.68
N THR A 113 12.70 14.57 -3.91
CA THR A 113 13.87 15.26 -4.48
C THR A 113 13.83 15.30 -6.01
N GLU A 114 13.56 14.18 -6.67
CA GLU A 114 13.63 14.06 -8.14
C GLU A 114 12.35 14.48 -8.83
N SER A 115 11.20 14.12 -8.27
CA SER A 115 9.89 14.39 -8.88
C SER A 115 9.22 15.64 -8.31
N LEU A 116 9.81 16.29 -7.28
CA LEU A 116 9.24 17.43 -6.54
C LEU A 116 7.80 17.17 -6.07
N THR A 117 7.46 15.91 -5.86
CA THR A 117 6.11 15.45 -5.48
C THR A 117 6.14 14.96 -4.06
N ARG A 118 5.31 15.54 -3.20
CA ARG A 118 5.12 14.99 -1.85
C ARG A 118 4.39 13.67 -1.95
N VAL A 119 4.92 12.66 -1.27
CA VAL A 119 4.34 11.33 -1.26
C VAL A 119 4.20 10.80 0.17
N SER A 120 3.21 9.94 0.35
CA SER A 120 3.07 9.13 1.56
C SER A 120 3.24 7.66 1.17
N VAL A 121 4.01 6.93 1.94
CA VAL A 121 4.27 5.50 1.72
C VAL A 121 3.74 4.71 2.89
N ALA A 122 2.89 3.73 2.61
CA ALA A 122 2.44 2.76 3.61
C ALA A 122 2.74 1.34 3.14
N PHE A 123 2.97 0.42 4.07
CA PHE A 123 3.23 -0.97 3.72
C PHE A 123 2.57 -1.95 4.70
N GLY A 124 2.22 -3.12 4.15
CA GLY A 124 1.58 -4.20 4.88
C GLY A 124 2.56 -5.09 5.63
N THR A 125 2.19 -6.35 5.82
CA THR A 125 3.06 -7.38 6.40
C THR A 125 3.63 -8.29 5.33
N ILE A 126 4.74 -8.95 5.68
CA ILE A 126 5.38 -9.94 4.81
C ILE A 126 4.44 -11.15 4.68
N VAL A 127 4.23 -11.58 3.44
CA VAL A 127 3.48 -12.79 3.10
C VAL A 127 4.39 -13.82 2.45
N ASN A 128 4.10 -15.10 2.64
CA ASN A 128 4.98 -16.20 2.19
C ASN A 128 4.58 -16.75 0.82
N GLU A 129 3.33 -16.54 0.41
CA GLU A 129 2.79 -17.08 -0.83
C GLU A 129 2.09 -15.99 -1.65
N ILE A 130 2.06 -16.18 -2.96
CA ILE A 130 1.46 -15.21 -3.89
C ILE A 130 -0.03 -14.98 -3.62
N LYS A 131 -0.77 -16.01 -3.18
CA LYS A 131 -2.20 -15.90 -2.86
C LYS A 131 -2.50 -14.88 -1.75
N ASP A 132 -1.52 -14.65 -0.85
CA ASP A 132 -1.66 -13.77 0.30
C ASP A 132 -1.27 -12.31 0.01
N VAL A 133 -0.84 -12.01 -1.21
CA VAL A 133 -0.43 -10.64 -1.60
C VAL A 133 -1.58 -9.64 -1.44
N SER A 134 -2.82 -10.04 -1.72
CA SER A 134 -4.01 -9.20 -1.50
C SER A 134 -4.19 -8.79 -0.04
N ARG A 135 -3.82 -9.68 0.91
CA ARG A 135 -3.83 -9.34 2.34
C ARG A 135 -2.83 -8.24 2.67
N SER A 136 -1.57 -8.38 2.22
CA SER A 136 -0.55 -7.34 2.42
C SER A 136 -0.97 -5.99 1.80
N TYR A 137 -1.64 -6.02 0.65
CA TYR A 137 -2.21 -4.82 0.03
C TYR A 137 -3.31 -4.17 0.88
N LYS A 138 -4.27 -4.96 1.38
CA LYS A 138 -5.35 -4.46 2.26
C LYS A 138 -4.79 -3.85 3.54
N GLU A 139 -3.76 -4.48 4.12
CA GLU A 139 -3.03 -3.97 5.28
C GLU A 139 -2.30 -2.65 4.99
N ALA A 140 -1.61 -2.55 3.85
CA ALA A 140 -0.96 -1.33 3.41
C ALA A 140 -1.96 -0.19 3.19
N LYS A 141 -3.11 -0.49 2.59
CA LYS A 141 -4.20 0.48 2.40
C LYS A 141 -4.75 0.98 3.73
N MET A 142 -4.99 0.09 4.68
CA MET A 142 -5.42 0.47 6.03
C MET A 142 -4.34 1.34 6.71
N ALA A 143 -3.06 0.99 6.58
CA ALA A 143 -1.96 1.78 7.13
C ALA A 143 -1.92 3.19 6.53
N LEU A 144 -2.18 3.33 5.23
CA LEU A 144 -2.26 4.63 4.58
C LEU A 144 -3.41 5.48 5.13
N ASP A 145 -4.62 4.90 5.23
CA ASP A 145 -5.81 5.60 5.70
C ASP A 145 -5.72 5.99 7.18
N VAL A 146 -5.29 5.07 8.05
CA VAL A 146 -5.05 5.33 9.48
C VAL A 146 -3.93 6.35 9.65
N GLY A 147 -2.88 6.27 8.83
CA GLY A 147 -1.77 7.21 8.84
C GLY A 147 -2.22 8.66 8.61
N LYS A 148 -3.14 8.88 7.68
CA LYS A 148 -3.71 10.21 7.41
C LYS A 148 -4.47 10.79 8.61
N ILE A 149 -5.14 9.94 9.38
CA ILE A 149 -5.95 10.36 10.53
C ILE A 149 -5.09 10.60 11.78
N PHE A 150 -4.23 9.64 12.12
CA PHE A 150 -3.52 9.62 13.41
C PHE A 150 -2.04 10.01 13.32
N TYR A 151 -1.45 9.97 12.13
CA TYR A 151 -0.01 10.18 11.92
C TYR A 151 0.26 11.13 10.74
N SER A 152 -0.52 12.19 10.62
CA SER A 152 -0.47 13.15 9.48
C SER A 152 0.90 13.80 9.25
N SER A 153 1.76 13.84 10.28
CA SER A 153 3.14 14.32 10.16
C SER A 153 4.13 13.28 9.61
N LYS A 154 3.73 12.02 9.50
CA LYS A 154 4.59 10.94 9.02
C LYS A 154 4.32 10.64 7.55
N ASN A 155 5.39 10.58 6.76
CA ASN A 155 5.31 10.19 5.35
C ASN A 155 5.47 8.68 5.14
N VAL A 156 5.87 7.92 6.17
CA VAL A 156 6.02 6.47 6.14
C VAL A 156 5.22 5.85 7.27
N VAL A 157 4.33 4.92 6.94
CA VAL A 157 3.47 4.23 7.91
C VAL A 157 3.49 2.71 7.67
N ALA A 158 3.93 1.96 8.68
CA ALA A 158 3.87 0.50 8.68
C ALA A 158 2.58 -0.01 9.31
N TYR A 159 1.92 -0.99 8.68
CA TYR A 159 0.72 -1.62 9.26
C TYR A 159 0.96 -2.18 10.66
N SER A 160 2.11 -2.78 10.91
CA SER A 160 2.50 -3.34 12.22
C SER A 160 2.67 -2.30 13.32
N LYS A 161 2.81 -1.01 12.98
CA LYS A 161 3.02 0.10 13.92
C LYS A 161 1.78 0.98 14.13
N LEU A 162 0.60 0.56 13.64
CA LEU A 162 -0.64 1.35 13.78
C LEU A 162 -1.21 1.38 15.20
N GLY A 163 -0.86 0.42 16.06
CA GLY A 163 -1.34 0.36 17.42
C GLY A 163 -2.88 0.39 17.52
N ILE A 164 -3.40 1.23 18.40
CA ILE A 164 -4.85 1.38 18.63
C ILE A 164 -5.59 1.97 17.42
N GLY A 165 -4.92 2.74 16.57
CA GLY A 165 -5.52 3.31 15.36
C GLY A 165 -6.10 2.25 14.44
N ARG A 166 -5.48 1.06 14.37
CA ARG A 166 -5.99 -0.09 13.63
C ARG A 166 -7.33 -0.60 14.17
N LEU A 167 -7.49 -0.62 15.49
CA LEU A 167 -8.75 -1.06 16.13
C LEU A 167 -9.85 -0.03 15.90
N ILE A 168 -9.56 1.25 16.13
CA ILE A 168 -10.52 2.34 15.96
C ILE A 168 -11.02 2.40 14.51
N TYR A 169 -10.13 2.28 13.53
CA TYR A 169 -10.48 2.30 12.11
C TYR A 169 -11.43 1.16 11.71
N GLN A 170 -11.36 0.02 12.40
CA GLN A 170 -12.21 -1.14 12.12
C GLN A 170 -13.57 -1.11 12.84
N LEU A 171 -13.79 -0.15 13.74
CA LEU A 171 -15.07 -0.04 14.45
C LEU A 171 -16.18 0.37 13.48
N PRO A 172 -17.36 -0.30 13.56
CA PRO A 172 -18.53 0.13 12.80
C PRO A 172 -18.93 1.55 13.14
N ILE A 173 -19.21 2.37 12.14
CA ILE A 173 -19.63 3.78 12.30
C ILE A 173 -20.82 3.92 13.28
N PRO A 174 -21.87 3.07 13.25
CA PRO A 174 -22.95 3.17 14.22
C PRO A 174 -22.49 3.01 15.67
N LEU A 175 -21.51 2.12 15.92
CA LEU A 175 -20.92 1.93 17.25
C LEU A 175 -20.15 3.16 17.71
N CYS A 176 -19.34 3.77 16.82
CA CYS A 176 -18.63 5.01 17.11
C CYS A 176 -19.60 6.15 17.44
N LYS A 177 -20.68 6.30 16.67
CA LYS A 177 -21.71 7.33 16.91
C LYS A 177 -22.43 7.11 18.24
N MET A 178 -22.71 5.86 18.61
CA MET A 178 -23.33 5.52 19.89
C MET A 178 -22.40 5.93 21.04
N PHE A 179 -21.13 5.53 20.98
CA PHE A 179 -20.13 5.86 21.98
C PHE A 179 -19.93 7.38 22.16
N ILE A 180 -19.81 8.12 21.04
CA ILE A 180 -19.72 9.59 21.09
C ILE A 180 -20.93 10.20 21.78
N ARG A 181 -22.13 9.72 21.48
CA ARG A 181 -23.39 10.19 22.08
C ARG A 181 -23.45 9.91 23.57
N GLU A 182 -22.94 8.77 24.02
CA GLU A 182 -22.85 8.40 25.43
C GLU A 182 -21.89 9.31 26.20
N ILE A 183 -20.69 9.55 25.64
CA ILE A 183 -19.66 10.40 26.29
C ILE A 183 -20.09 11.87 26.35
N PHE A 184 -20.66 12.39 25.29
CA PHE A 184 -21.03 13.81 25.19
C PHE A 184 -22.49 14.06 25.58
N GLU A 185 -23.15 13.11 26.25
CA GLU A 185 -24.52 13.24 26.76
C GLU A 185 -25.54 13.76 25.70
N GLY A 186 -25.36 13.30 24.46
CA GLY A 186 -26.20 13.68 23.33
C GLY A 186 -25.83 15.01 22.65
N LYS A 187 -24.80 15.71 23.10
CA LYS A 187 -24.22 16.87 22.39
C LYS A 187 -23.31 16.41 21.26
N SER A 188 -23.08 17.28 20.28
CA SER A 188 -22.06 17.05 19.24
C SER A 188 -20.67 17.45 19.77
N PRO A 189 -19.57 16.77 19.34
CA PRO A 189 -18.21 17.28 19.58
C PRO A 189 -18.01 18.72 19.13
N ASP A 190 -18.73 19.18 18.10
CA ASP A 190 -18.67 20.54 17.57
C ASP A 190 -19.30 21.57 18.51
N ASP A 191 -20.04 21.14 19.53
CA ASP A 191 -20.63 22.00 20.56
C ASP A 191 -19.63 22.36 21.69
N PHE A 192 -18.43 21.81 21.67
CA PHE A 192 -17.40 22.02 22.67
C PHE A 192 -16.23 22.83 22.09
N ASP A 193 -15.58 23.62 22.94
CA ASP A 193 -14.34 24.28 22.57
C ASP A 193 -13.16 23.30 22.48
N GLU A 194 -12.08 23.73 21.80
CA GLU A 194 -10.90 22.89 21.59
C GLU A 194 -10.25 22.43 22.92
N GLU A 195 -10.25 23.28 23.98
CA GLU A 195 -9.68 22.93 25.28
C GLU A 195 -10.47 21.81 25.95
N THR A 196 -11.79 21.83 25.85
CA THR A 196 -12.67 20.80 26.42
C THR A 196 -12.48 19.47 25.71
N LEU A 197 -12.32 19.47 24.37
CA LEU A 197 -12.09 18.26 23.56
C LEU A 197 -10.74 17.58 23.83
N ILE A 198 -9.71 18.34 24.24
CA ILE A 198 -8.39 17.80 24.58
C ILE A 198 -8.41 17.13 25.97
N THR A 199 -9.32 17.50 26.84
CA THR A 199 -9.40 17.04 28.23
C THR A 199 -10.27 15.78 28.39
N VAL A 200 -11.06 15.41 27.41
CA VAL A 200 -11.92 14.23 27.37
C VAL A 200 -11.25 13.11 26.60
#